data_3b84948556081e6113052ca0331b2607
#
_entry.id   3b84948556081e6113052ca0331b2607
#
_cell.length_a   1.000
_cell.length_b   1.000
_cell.length_c   1.000
_cell.angle_alpha   90.00
_cell.angle_beta   90.00
_cell.angle_gamma   90.00
#
_symmetry.space_group_name_H-M   'P 1'
#
loop_
_entity.id
_entity.type
_entity.pdbx_description
1 polymer ?
#
loop_
_entity_poly.entity_id
_entity_poly.type
_entity_poly.pdbx_seq_one_letter_code
_entity_poly.pdbx_strand_id
1 'polypeptide(L)'
;MQKLIVANYKMNGDVEFYKTVQQTIKNLKVKDTELVLCPPFVYVPNLKINRTKISIGVQDIACEETNKCTGQIGPNMLKEFGVTYAIVGHSERRQIGESNELVSKKVLTSVSNGITPIICVGEQSKQSSLNVLKTQVQIALSKIKTDKFVIAYEPVWAIGSGEIPTNNQINKAINIIKETTQKMGYNNIKVLYGGSVNENNYKDLLTTAADGFLLGGISLKLDKFFALVEGVDNA
;
A
#
# COMPACT_ATOMS: atom_id res chain seq x y z
N MET A 1 -5.74 8.72 -15.12
CA MET A 1 -4.45 8.14 -14.59
C MET A 1 -4.74 6.69 -14.24
N GLN A 2 -3.82 5.76 -14.55
CA GLN A 2 -3.96 4.33 -14.24
C GLN A 2 -4.15 4.11 -12.73
N LYS A 3 -5.20 3.38 -12.34
CA LYS A 3 -5.48 3.07 -10.94
C LYS A 3 -4.51 2.01 -10.41
N LEU A 4 -4.22 2.07 -9.11
CA LEU A 4 -3.41 1.09 -8.40
C LEU A 4 -4.21 0.47 -7.25
N ILE A 5 -4.33 -0.85 -7.25
CA ILE A 5 -4.93 -1.61 -6.14
C ILE A 5 -3.83 -2.40 -5.45
N VAL A 6 -3.73 -2.26 -4.14
CA VAL A 6 -2.80 -2.99 -3.29
C VAL A 6 -3.59 -3.86 -2.32
N ALA A 7 -3.41 -5.17 -2.37
CA ALA A 7 -4.02 -6.12 -1.44
C ALA A 7 -3.05 -6.39 -0.28
N ASN A 8 -3.33 -5.82 0.89
CA ASN A 8 -2.64 -6.15 2.12
C ASN A 8 -3.38 -7.29 2.83
N TYR A 9 -2.88 -8.51 2.71
CA TYR A 9 -3.48 -9.69 3.35
C TYR A 9 -3.25 -9.73 4.87
N LYS A 10 -2.41 -8.83 5.40
CA LYS A 10 -2.05 -8.78 6.82
C LYS A 10 -1.56 -10.18 7.30
N MET A 11 -1.89 -10.59 8.50
CA MET A 11 -1.52 -11.89 9.08
C MET A 11 -2.61 -12.94 8.78
N ASN A 12 -2.93 -13.17 7.49
CA ASN A 12 -4.00 -14.09 7.10
C ASN A 12 -3.58 -15.00 5.93
N GLY A 13 -4.35 -16.06 5.78
CA GLY A 13 -4.20 -17.07 4.73
C GLY A 13 -3.32 -18.25 5.14
N ASP A 14 -3.38 -19.26 4.31
CA ASP A 14 -2.58 -20.48 4.39
C ASP A 14 -2.08 -20.84 2.98
N VAL A 15 -1.38 -21.96 2.85
CA VAL A 15 -0.84 -22.43 1.56
C VAL A 15 -1.95 -22.63 0.53
N GLU A 16 -3.10 -23.16 0.93
CA GLU A 16 -4.22 -23.45 0.02
C GLU A 16 -4.91 -22.16 -0.45
N PHE A 17 -5.06 -21.20 0.45
CA PHE A 17 -5.54 -19.86 0.12
C PHE A 17 -4.65 -19.22 -0.98
N TYR A 18 -3.32 -19.20 -0.80
CA TYR A 18 -2.41 -18.59 -1.78
C TYR A 18 -2.28 -19.39 -3.08
N LYS A 19 -2.51 -20.70 -3.08
CA LYS A 19 -2.69 -21.47 -4.31
C LYS A 19 -3.93 -21.02 -5.07
N THR A 20 -5.05 -20.80 -4.36
CA THR A 20 -6.29 -20.29 -4.97
C THR A 20 -6.09 -18.90 -5.53
N VAL A 21 -5.44 -17.98 -4.79
CA VAL A 21 -5.04 -16.65 -5.30
C VAL A 21 -4.21 -16.80 -6.58
N GLN A 22 -3.19 -17.65 -6.58
CA GLN A 22 -2.32 -17.89 -7.74
C GLN A 22 -3.10 -18.42 -8.96
N GLN A 23 -4.10 -19.27 -8.77
CA GLN A 23 -4.96 -19.77 -9.85
C GLN A 23 -5.88 -18.68 -10.40
N THR A 24 -6.49 -17.90 -9.50
CA THR A 24 -7.42 -16.83 -9.88
C THR A 24 -6.72 -15.74 -10.70
N ILE A 25 -5.53 -15.30 -10.28
CA ILE A 25 -4.80 -14.24 -10.99
C ILE A 25 -4.35 -14.67 -12.41
N LYS A 26 -4.22 -15.97 -12.69
CA LYS A 26 -3.91 -16.44 -14.05
C LYS A 26 -5.01 -16.06 -15.05
N ASN A 27 -6.26 -16.06 -14.61
CA ASN A 27 -7.44 -15.79 -15.41
C ASN A 27 -7.97 -14.35 -15.28
N LEU A 28 -7.47 -13.59 -14.30
CA LEU A 28 -7.89 -12.23 -14.05
C LEU A 28 -7.61 -11.33 -15.27
N LYS A 29 -8.62 -10.62 -15.73
CA LYS A 29 -8.51 -9.70 -16.89
C LYS A 29 -8.44 -8.27 -16.37
N VAL A 30 -7.25 -7.71 -16.31
CA VAL A 30 -7.00 -6.28 -16.03
C VAL A 30 -6.25 -5.66 -17.21
N LYS A 31 -6.73 -4.52 -17.69
CA LYS A 31 -6.19 -3.78 -18.84
C LYS A 31 -5.37 -2.57 -18.37
N ASP A 32 -5.99 -1.74 -17.56
CA ASP A 32 -5.45 -0.45 -17.14
C ASP A 32 -5.13 -0.38 -15.64
N THR A 33 -5.79 -1.16 -14.79
CA THR A 33 -5.51 -1.21 -13.35
C THR A 33 -4.26 -2.02 -13.05
N GLU A 34 -3.39 -1.49 -12.22
CA GLU A 34 -2.26 -2.20 -11.64
C GLU A 34 -2.67 -2.84 -10.31
N LEU A 35 -2.31 -4.11 -10.11
CA LEU A 35 -2.62 -4.89 -8.91
C LEU A 35 -1.33 -5.33 -8.22
N VAL A 36 -1.19 -5.03 -6.94
CA VAL A 36 -0.08 -5.50 -6.09
C VAL A 36 -0.63 -6.40 -5.00
N LEU A 37 -0.09 -7.61 -4.89
CA LEU A 37 -0.47 -8.59 -3.87
C LEU A 37 0.62 -8.64 -2.79
N CYS A 38 0.25 -8.33 -1.54
CA CYS A 38 1.16 -8.30 -0.40
C CYS A 38 0.81 -9.40 0.62
N PRO A 39 1.23 -10.66 0.40
CA PRO A 39 1.05 -11.75 1.35
C PRO A 39 1.98 -11.60 2.57
N PRO A 40 1.74 -12.32 3.68
CA PRO A 40 2.78 -12.57 4.68
C PRO A 40 4.04 -13.15 4.02
N PHE A 41 5.22 -12.82 4.56
CA PHE A 41 6.51 -13.22 3.96
C PHE A 41 6.61 -14.72 3.66
N VAL A 42 6.07 -15.55 4.56
CA VAL A 42 6.11 -17.03 4.44
C VAL A 42 5.35 -17.57 3.22
N TYR A 43 4.44 -16.77 2.65
CA TYR A 43 3.65 -17.16 1.49
C TYR A 43 4.07 -16.45 0.18
N VAL A 44 5.05 -15.56 0.24
CA VAL A 44 5.61 -14.93 -0.98
C VAL A 44 6.04 -15.96 -2.02
N PRO A 45 6.72 -17.07 -1.66
CA PRO A 45 7.14 -18.10 -2.62
C PRO A 45 5.98 -18.84 -3.32
N ASN A 46 4.76 -18.77 -2.76
CA ASN A 46 3.56 -19.38 -3.34
C ASN A 46 2.97 -18.57 -4.51
N LEU A 47 3.39 -17.32 -4.67
CA LEU A 47 2.93 -16.46 -5.75
C LEU A 47 4.03 -16.36 -6.83
N LYS A 48 3.72 -16.87 -8.03
CA LYS A 48 4.58 -16.78 -9.21
C LYS A 48 3.87 -15.94 -10.26
N ILE A 49 4.22 -14.66 -10.32
CA ILE A 49 3.55 -13.69 -11.20
C ILE A 49 4.46 -13.38 -12.39
N ASN A 50 3.94 -13.65 -13.59
CA ASN A 50 4.57 -13.26 -14.85
C ASN A 50 3.54 -12.49 -15.69
N ARG A 51 3.14 -11.31 -15.20
CA ARG A 51 2.13 -10.45 -15.83
C ARG A 51 2.48 -8.98 -15.64
N THR A 52 2.31 -8.18 -16.67
CA THR A 52 2.71 -6.76 -16.69
C THR A 52 1.90 -5.87 -15.72
N LYS A 53 0.69 -6.28 -15.37
CA LYS A 53 -0.23 -5.48 -14.53
C LYS A 53 -0.42 -6.06 -13.12
N ILE A 54 0.24 -7.16 -12.79
CA ILE A 54 0.14 -7.79 -11.48
C ILE A 54 1.55 -7.96 -10.92
N SER A 55 1.77 -7.47 -9.71
CA SER A 55 3.06 -7.44 -9.03
C SER A 55 2.99 -8.11 -7.65
N ILE A 56 4.12 -8.59 -7.17
CA ILE A 56 4.28 -9.05 -5.79
C ILE A 56 4.81 -7.89 -4.96
N GLY A 57 4.12 -7.62 -3.85
CA GLY A 57 4.60 -6.76 -2.79
C GLY A 57 4.79 -7.53 -1.48
N VAL A 58 5.31 -6.85 -0.49
CA VAL A 58 5.47 -7.35 0.88
C VAL A 58 4.89 -6.37 1.89
N GLN A 59 4.65 -6.83 3.11
CA GLN A 59 3.99 -6.06 4.17
C GLN A 59 4.96 -5.24 5.02
N ASP A 60 6.26 -5.46 4.86
CA ASP A 60 7.34 -4.73 5.52
C ASP A 60 8.68 -5.03 4.82
N ILE A 61 9.74 -4.28 5.18
CA ILE A 61 11.11 -4.49 4.72
C ILE A 61 12.09 -4.07 5.81
N ALA A 62 13.28 -4.67 5.85
CA ALA A 62 14.35 -4.22 6.74
C ALA A 62 14.74 -2.76 6.46
N CYS A 63 15.12 -2.04 7.51
CA CYS A 63 15.54 -0.63 7.40
C CYS A 63 17.02 -0.44 7.06
N GLU A 64 17.78 -1.53 6.98
CA GLU A 64 19.23 -1.52 6.73
C GLU A 64 19.61 -2.72 5.89
N GLU A 65 20.65 -2.56 5.05
CA GLU A 65 21.24 -3.62 4.25
C GLU A 65 22.39 -4.32 5.01
N THR A 66 22.16 -4.63 6.27
CA THR A 66 23.16 -5.33 7.09
C THR A 66 22.79 -6.79 7.25
N ASN A 67 23.80 -7.67 7.30
CA ASN A 67 23.60 -9.09 7.59
C ASN A 67 23.40 -9.41 9.08
N LYS A 68 23.28 -8.38 9.94
CA LYS A 68 23.23 -8.52 11.41
C LYS A 68 21.86 -8.15 12.00
N CYS A 69 20.77 -8.39 11.25
CA CYS A 69 19.40 -8.08 11.67
C CYS A 69 18.56 -9.35 11.77
N THR A 70 18.77 -10.15 12.83
CA THR A 70 18.01 -11.39 13.05
C THR A 70 16.51 -11.16 12.99
N GLY A 71 15.79 -11.95 12.18
CA GLY A 71 14.33 -11.88 12.01
C GLY A 71 13.86 -10.83 11.00
N GLN A 72 14.74 -9.99 10.44
CA GLN A 72 14.41 -9.05 9.38
C GLN A 72 14.53 -9.69 7.99
N ILE A 73 13.73 -9.19 7.05
CA ILE A 73 13.81 -9.62 5.65
C ILE A 73 14.41 -8.48 4.83
N GLY A 74 15.58 -8.74 4.28
CA GLY A 74 16.35 -7.75 3.50
C GLY A 74 15.88 -7.65 2.04
N PRO A 75 16.19 -6.53 1.36
CA PRO A 75 15.73 -6.28 -0.01
C PRO A 75 16.27 -7.32 -1.02
N ASN A 76 17.50 -7.81 -0.86
CA ASN A 76 18.07 -8.80 -1.76
C ASN A 76 17.31 -10.14 -1.69
N MET A 77 16.92 -10.57 -0.49
CA MET A 77 16.08 -11.77 -0.30
C MET A 77 14.73 -11.61 -1.01
N LEU A 78 14.13 -10.43 -0.95
CA LEU A 78 12.84 -10.14 -1.57
C LEU A 78 12.90 -10.14 -3.10
N LYS A 79 14.00 -9.62 -3.67
CA LYS A 79 14.21 -9.59 -5.14
C LYS A 79 14.31 -10.98 -5.75
N GLU A 80 14.84 -11.96 -5.04
CA GLU A 80 14.89 -13.36 -5.49
C GLU A 80 13.51 -13.94 -5.77
N PHE A 81 12.48 -13.42 -5.11
CA PHE A 81 11.07 -13.82 -5.31
C PHE A 81 10.30 -12.86 -6.22
N GLY A 82 10.97 -11.94 -6.91
CA GLY A 82 10.32 -11.00 -7.82
C GLY A 82 9.48 -9.92 -7.14
N VAL A 83 9.76 -9.62 -5.86
CA VAL A 83 9.09 -8.55 -5.12
C VAL A 83 9.50 -7.19 -5.67
N THR A 84 8.52 -6.37 -6.01
CA THR A 84 8.71 -5.02 -6.58
C THR A 84 8.11 -3.91 -5.73
N TYR A 85 7.30 -4.24 -4.73
CA TYR A 85 6.67 -3.28 -3.81
C TYR A 85 6.87 -3.68 -2.35
N ALA A 86 6.91 -2.68 -1.45
CA ALA A 86 6.92 -2.91 0.00
C ALA A 86 6.03 -1.90 0.71
N ILE A 87 5.06 -2.37 1.51
CA ILE A 87 4.31 -1.52 2.44
C ILE A 87 5.25 -1.10 3.57
N VAL A 88 5.32 0.18 3.89
CA VAL A 88 6.14 0.72 4.97
C VAL A 88 5.35 1.70 5.81
N GLY A 89 5.52 1.65 7.13
CA GLY A 89 4.84 2.55 8.05
C GLY A 89 3.33 2.35 8.16
N HIS A 90 2.81 1.16 7.85
CA HIS A 90 1.39 0.81 8.04
C HIS A 90 0.96 1.10 9.48
N SER A 91 -0.30 1.51 9.67
CA SER A 91 -0.83 1.89 10.99
C SER A 91 -0.58 0.84 12.07
N GLU A 92 -0.75 -0.46 11.76
CA GLU A 92 -0.47 -1.57 12.70
C GLU A 92 1.02 -1.67 13.07
N ARG A 93 1.93 -1.34 12.15
CA ARG A 93 3.38 -1.29 12.41
C ARG A 93 3.74 -0.10 13.31
N ARG A 94 3.12 1.05 13.08
CA ARG A 94 3.30 2.23 13.93
C ARG A 94 2.79 1.99 15.36
N GLN A 95 1.69 1.26 15.52
CA GLN A 95 1.15 0.89 16.86
C GLN A 95 2.13 0.03 17.68
N ILE A 96 2.98 -0.76 17.05
CA ILE A 96 4.01 -1.56 17.73
C ILE A 96 5.38 -0.86 17.76
N GLY A 97 5.45 0.46 17.53
CA GLY A 97 6.61 1.28 17.76
C GLY A 97 7.40 1.72 16.52
N GLU A 98 6.88 1.54 15.31
CA GLU A 98 7.54 2.04 14.11
C GLU A 98 7.46 3.56 14.01
N SER A 99 8.59 4.25 14.23
CA SER A 99 8.68 5.71 14.17
C SER A 99 8.75 6.25 12.73
N ASN A 100 8.52 7.55 12.55
CA ASN A 100 8.66 8.19 11.24
C ASN A 100 10.10 8.09 10.69
N GLU A 101 11.12 8.14 11.57
CA GLU A 101 12.53 8.00 11.21
C GLU A 101 12.83 6.58 10.74
N LEU A 102 12.23 5.57 11.38
CA LEU A 102 12.36 4.18 10.96
C LEU A 102 11.68 3.96 9.59
N VAL A 103 10.50 4.53 9.39
CA VAL A 103 9.82 4.53 8.08
C VAL A 103 10.69 5.18 7.01
N SER A 104 11.30 6.35 7.31
CA SER A 104 12.22 7.03 6.37
C SER A 104 13.42 6.16 5.98
N LYS A 105 14.00 5.41 6.92
CA LYS A 105 15.07 4.44 6.61
C LYS A 105 14.56 3.32 5.69
N LYS A 106 13.40 2.74 5.97
CA LYS A 106 12.78 1.69 5.14
C LYS A 106 12.45 2.19 3.73
N VAL A 107 11.98 3.43 3.60
CA VAL A 107 11.77 4.07 2.29
C VAL A 107 13.09 4.17 1.53
N LEU A 108 14.14 4.65 2.16
CA LEU A 108 15.47 4.73 1.54
C LEU A 108 15.97 3.36 1.10
N THR A 109 15.92 2.35 1.98
CA THR A 109 16.35 0.98 1.67
C THR A 109 15.54 0.40 0.50
N SER A 110 14.22 0.60 0.47
CA SER A 110 13.38 0.13 -0.64
C SER A 110 13.81 0.74 -1.97
N VAL A 111 13.89 2.07 -2.02
CA VAL A 111 14.24 2.82 -3.24
C VAL A 111 15.64 2.47 -3.73
N SER A 112 16.65 2.42 -2.85
CA SER A 112 18.04 2.08 -3.17
C SER A 112 18.17 0.69 -3.78
N ASN A 113 17.22 -0.20 -3.53
CA ASN A 113 17.19 -1.57 -4.04
C ASN A 113 16.19 -1.80 -5.18
N GLY A 114 15.59 -0.75 -5.73
CA GLY A 114 14.65 -0.85 -6.83
C GLY A 114 13.28 -1.41 -6.44
N ILE A 115 12.96 -1.45 -5.14
CA ILE A 115 11.64 -1.81 -4.61
C ILE A 115 10.85 -0.51 -4.38
N THR A 116 9.63 -0.43 -4.90
CA THR A 116 8.76 0.73 -4.77
C THR A 116 8.08 0.72 -3.39
N PRO A 117 8.36 1.67 -2.48
CA PRO A 117 7.67 1.73 -1.20
C PRO A 117 6.25 2.25 -1.36
N ILE A 118 5.30 1.61 -0.65
CA ILE A 118 3.95 2.10 -0.42
C ILE A 118 3.94 2.66 1.00
N ILE A 119 4.04 3.98 1.11
CA ILE A 119 4.27 4.68 2.37
C ILE A 119 2.92 5.00 3.01
N CYS A 120 2.62 4.37 4.14
CA CYS A 120 1.38 4.62 4.87
C CYS A 120 1.50 5.84 5.78
N VAL A 121 0.56 6.76 5.65
CA VAL A 121 0.43 7.97 6.46
C VAL A 121 -1.02 8.14 6.90
N GLY A 122 -1.23 8.66 8.10
CA GLY A 122 -2.59 8.85 8.62
C GLY A 122 -2.61 9.45 10.01
N GLU A 123 -3.73 10.08 10.34
CA GLU A 123 -4.02 10.62 11.66
C GLU A 123 -4.71 9.59 12.56
N GLN A 124 -4.41 9.66 13.86
CA GLN A 124 -4.90 8.70 14.87
C GLN A 124 -6.36 8.94 15.29
N SER A 125 -6.83 10.19 15.22
CA SER A 125 -8.20 10.54 15.60
C SER A 125 -8.80 11.58 14.66
N LYS A 126 -10.15 11.65 14.59
CA LYS A 126 -10.89 12.65 13.79
C LYS A 126 -10.55 14.09 14.15
N GLN A 127 -10.17 14.33 15.41
CA GLN A 127 -9.81 15.65 15.95
C GLN A 127 -8.33 15.97 15.66
N SER A 128 -7.53 15.02 15.24
CA SER A 128 -6.13 15.25 14.92
C SER A 128 -6.00 16.25 13.76
N SER A 129 -5.03 17.15 13.89
CA SER A 129 -4.70 18.05 12.80
C SER A 129 -4.13 17.27 11.61
N LEU A 130 -4.62 17.54 10.40
CA LEU A 130 -4.06 16.98 9.18
C LEU A 130 -2.61 17.42 8.90
N ASN A 131 -2.03 18.31 9.72
CA ASN A 131 -0.61 18.63 9.67
C ASN A 131 0.28 17.42 9.98
N VAL A 132 -0.23 16.40 10.70
CA VAL A 132 0.49 15.15 10.92
C VAL A 132 0.84 14.47 9.58
N LEU A 133 -0.06 14.52 8.58
CA LEU A 133 0.19 13.97 7.24
C LEU A 133 1.39 14.65 6.57
N LYS A 134 1.47 15.98 6.66
CA LYS A 134 2.62 16.75 6.14
C LYS A 134 3.93 16.29 6.77
N THR A 135 3.94 16.21 8.11
CA THR A 135 5.13 15.79 8.86
C THR A 135 5.55 14.36 8.50
N GLN A 136 4.60 13.42 8.45
CA GLN A 136 4.88 12.03 8.09
C GLN A 136 5.46 11.93 6.66
N VAL A 137 4.86 12.62 5.68
CA VAL A 137 5.34 12.67 4.29
C VAL A 137 6.74 13.29 4.20
N GLN A 138 6.96 14.44 4.83
CA GLN A 138 8.24 15.13 4.80
C GLN A 138 9.37 14.29 5.38
N ILE A 139 9.15 13.64 6.52
CA ILE A 139 10.15 12.77 7.16
C ILE A 139 10.40 11.54 6.30
N ALA A 140 9.33 10.87 5.82
CA ALA A 140 9.45 9.66 5.01
C ALA A 140 10.28 9.87 3.73
N LEU A 141 10.10 11.03 3.06
CA LEU A 141 10.75 11.35 1.79
C LEU A 141 12.08 12.12 1.94
N SER A 142 12.49 12.49 3.16
CA SER A 142 13.64 13.37 3.42
C SER A 142 14.97 12.86 2.87
N LYS A 143 15.10 11.54 2.64
CA LYS A 143 16.38 10.90 2.26
C LYS A 143 16.41 10.39 0.81
N ILE A 144 15.35 10.56 0.04
CA ILE A 144 15.26 10.07 -1.33
C ILE A 144 15.23 11.22 -2.34
N LYS A 145 15.59 10.92 -3.60
CA LYS A 145 15.58 11.89 -4.72
C LYS A 145 14.92 11.26 -5.97
N THR A 146 13.91 10.44 -5.78
CA THR A 146 13.18 9.78 -6.86
C THR A 146 11.69 9.85 -6.58
N ASP A 147 10.89 9.85 -7.63
CA ASP A 147 9.42 9.79 -7.58
C ASP A 147 8.85 8.35 -7.61
N LYS A 148 9.73 7.34 -7.54
CA LYS A 148 9.34 5.92 -7.49
C LYS A 148 8.87 5.52 -6.10
N PHE A 149 7.75 6.04 -5.67
CA PHE A 149 7.04 5.68 -4.45
C PHE A 149 5.52 5.90 -4.60
N VAL A 150 4.77 5.30 -3.72
CA VAL A 150 3.31 5.48 -3.59
C VAL A 150 3.02 5.89 -2.15
N ILE A 151 2.04 6.75 -1.93
CA ILE A 151 1.55 7.07 -0.58
C ILE A 151 0.17 6.46 -0.40
N ALA A 152 -0.06 5.83 0.76
CA ALA A 152 -1.38 5.33 1.16
C ALA A 152 -1.88 6.17 2.35
N TYR A 153 -3.00 6.85 2.17
CA TYR A 153 -3.68 7.57 3.24
C TYR A 153 -4.55 6.62 4.05
N GLU A 154 -4.21 6.46 5.31
CA GLU A 154 -4.90 5.59 6.27
C GLU A 154 -5.53 6.46 7.38
N PRO A 155 -6.85 6.81 7.33
CA PRO A 155 -7.52 7.42 8.48
C PRO A 155 -7.61 6.37 9.60
N VAL A 156 -6.62 6.35 10.54
CA VAL A 156 -6.44 5.26 11.51
C VAL A 156 -7.68 5.08 12.38
N TRP A 157 -8.36 6.17 12.71
CA TRP A 157 -9.61 6.19 13.48
C TRP A 157 -10.79 5.47 12.77
N ALA A 158 -10.69 5.30 11.44
CA ALA A 158 -11.70 4.64 10.61
C ALA A 158 -11.35 3.19 10.27
N ILE A 159 -10.12 2.73 10.55
CA ILE A 159 -9.70 1.36 10.26
C ILE A 159 -10.30 0.41 11.28
N GLY A 160 -11.13 -0.54 10.83
CA GLY A 160 -11.76 -1.56 11.68
C GLY A 160 -12.87 -1.04 12.60
N SER A 161 -13.17 0.25 12.60
CA SER A 161 -14.23 0.85 13.43
C SER A 161 -15.63 0.75 12.80
N GLY A 162 -15.71 0.43 11.51
CA GLY A 162 -16.95 0.54 10.72
C GLY A 162 -17.29 1.96 10.28
N GLU A 163 -16.56 2.96 10.74
CA GLU A 163 -16.72 4.34 10.28
C GLU A 163 -16.04 4.53 8.92
N ILE A 164 -16.64 5.37 8.08
CA ILE A 164 -16.08 5.73 6.77
C ILE A 164 -16.01 7.26 6.70
N PRO A 165 -14.81 7.84 6.44
CA PRO A 165 -14.73 9.27 6.17
C PRO A 165 -15.57 9.66 4.97
N THR A 166 -16.12 10.87 4.99
CA THR A 166 -16.81 11.43 3.81
C THR A 166 -15.80 11.65 2.66
N ASN A 167 -16.28 11.64 1.42
CA ASN A 167 -15.44 11.92 0.24
C ASN A 167 -14.72 13.28 0.36
N ASN A 168 -15.36 14.29 0.97
CA ASN A 168 -14.72 15.57 1.24
C ASN A 168 -13.55 15.46 2.23
N GLN A 169 -13.66 14.64 3.28
CA GLN A 169 -12.55 14.40 4.22
C GLN A 169 -11.40 13.66 3.54
N ILE A 170 -11.71 12.63 2.74
CA ILE A 170 -10.73 11.88 1.95
C ILE A 170 -10.01 12.83 0.98
N ASN A 171 -10.76 13.63 0.20
CA ASN A 171 -10.19 14.58 -0.75
C ASN A 171 -9.29 15.61 -0.07
N LYS A 172 -9.70 16.15 1.08
CA LYS A 172 -8.90 17.11 1.85
C LYS A 172 -7.56 16.51 2.27
N ALA A 173 -7.56 15.29 2.80
CA ALA A 173 -6.34 14.61 3.23
C ALA A 173 -5.42 14.31 2.04
N ILE A 174 -5.95 13.75 0.96
CA ILE A 174 -5.20 13.42 -0.26
C ILE A 174 -4.60 14.69 -0.90
N ASN A 175 -5.35 15.78 -0.97
CA ASN A 175 -4.84 17.03 -1.52
C ASN A 175 -3.69 17.59 -0.68
N ILE A 176 -3.77 17.53 0.65
CA ILE A 176 -2.66 17.91 1.54
C ILE A 176 -1.41 17.07 1.27
N ILE A 177 -1.58 15.75 1.06
CA ILE A 177 -0.46 14.86 0.72
C ILE A 177 0.14 15.26 -0.63
N LYS A 178 -0.69 15.41 -1.68
CA LYS A 178 -0.25 15.81 -3.04
C LYS A 178 0.44 17.17 -3.05
N GLU A 179 -0.11 18.16 -2.36
CA GLU A 179 0.52 19.49 -2.22
C GLU A 179 1.86 19.41 -1.47
N THR A 180 1.95 18.57 -0.45
CA THR A 180 3.20 18.40 0.32
C THR A 180 4.28 17.78 -0.55
N THR A 181 3.96 16.71 -1.29
CA THR A 181 4.91 16.08 -2.21
C THR A 181 5.32 17.00 -3.34
N GLN A 182 4.40 17.78 -3.89
CA GLN A 182 4.69 18.77 -4.94
C GLN A 182 5.66 19.85 -4.46
N LYS A 183 5.49 20.36 -3.23
CA LYS A 183 6.42 21.32 -2.61
C LYS A 183 7.82 20.73 -2.37
N MET A 184 7.93 19.40 -2.28
CA MET A 184 9.20 18.68 -2.19
C MET A 184 9.80 18.34 -3.56
N GLY A 185 9.13 18.71 -4.67
CA GLY A 185 9.59 18.49 -6.04
C GLY A 185 9.06 17.20 -6.70
N TYR A 186 8.11 16.48 -6.07
CA TYR A 186 7.52 15.26 -6.61
C TYR A 186 6.12 15.54 -7.20
N ASN A 187 5.99 15.46 -8.54
CA ASN A 187 4.77 15.94 -9.21
C ASN A 187 3.78 14.85 -9.65
N ASN A 188 4.24 13.63 -9.89
CA ASN A 188 3.43 12.57 -10.50
C ASN A 188 3.31 11.34 -9.60
N ILE A 189 3.06 11.54 -8.31
CA ILE A 189 2.92 10.45 -7.34
C ILE A 189 1.49 9.96 -7.26
N LYS A 190 1.32 8.66 -7.02
CA LYS A 190 0.01 8.07 -6.70
C LYS A 190 -0.28 8.17 -5.21
N VAL A 191 -1.51 8.58 -4.87
CA VAL A 191 -2.00 8.55 -3.49
C VAL A 191 -3.20 7.63 -3.41
N LEU A 192 -3.09 6.55 -2.64
CA LEU A 192 -4.13 5.55 -2.44
C LEU A 192 -4.97 5.91 -1.21
N TYR A 193 -6.24 5.50 -1.23
CA TYR A 193 -7.05 5.47 -0.02
C TYR A 193 -6.95 4.09 0.66
N GLY A 194 -6.55 4.07 1.94
CA GLY A 194 -6.30 2.87 2.74
C GLY A 194 -7.30 2.66 3.90
N GLY A 195 -8.50 3.21 3.79
CA GLY A 195 -9.58 2.97 4.75
C GLY A 195 -10.46 1.79 4.37
N SER A 196 -11.67 1.74 4.96
CA SER A 196 -12.65 0.67 4.71
C SER A 196 -13.24 0.76 3.30
N VAL A 197 -12.78 -0.12 2.42
CA VAL A 197 -13.29 -0.26 1.03
C VAL A 197 -13.92 -1.65 0.88
N ASN A 198 -15.08 -1.71 0.22
CA ASN A 198 -15.81 -2.95 -0.04
C ASN A 198 -16.61 -2.86 -1.35
N GLU A 199 -17.30 -3.94 -1.69
CA GLU A 199 -18.11 -4.06 -2.91
C GLU A 199 -19.23 -3.03 -3.04
N ASN A 200 -19.69 -2.44 -1.94
CA ASN A 200 -20.81 -1.50 -1.95
C ASN A 200 -20.37 -0.04 -2.08
N ASN A 201 -19.14 0.30 -1.66
CA ASN A 201 -18.69 1.69 -1.59
C ASN A 201 -17.56 2.05 -2.55
N TYR A 202 -16.87 1.08 -3.18
CA TYR A 202 -15.70 1.38 -4.03
C TYR A 202 -16.05 2.32 -5.19
N LYS A 203 -17.25 2.22 -5.77
CA LYS A 203 -17.68 3.08 -6.90
C LYS A 203 -17.77 4.55 -6.47
N ASP A 204 -18.33 4.81 -5.29
CA ASP A 204 -18.39 6.15 -4.74
C ASP A 204 -16.98 6.66 -4.41
N LEU A 205 -16.12 5.83 -3.82
CA LEU A 205 -14.74 6.17 -3.51
C LEU A 205 -13.89 6.43 -4.76
N LEU A 206 -14.22 5.86 -5.92
CA LEU A 206 -13.58 6.19 -7.20
C LEU A 206 -13.80 7.64 -7.64
N THR A 207 -14.82 8.32 -7.12
CA THR A 207 -15.08 9.74 -7.38
C THR A 207 -14.17 10.68 -6.58
N THR A 208 -13.42 10.14 -5.62
CA THR A 208 -12.46 10.91 -4.82
C THR A 208 -11.16 11.21 -5.58
N ALA A 209 -10.30 12.02 -4.96
CA ALA A 209 -8.97 12.33 -5.49
C ALA A 209 -7.97 11.17 -5.39
N ALA A 210 -8.40 9.97 -4.94
CA ALA A 210 -7.55 8.79 -4.79
C ALA A 210 -7.18 8.18 -6.16
N ASP A 211 -5.92 7.80 -6.29
CA ASP A 211 -5.39 7.14 -7.49
C ASP A 211 -5.56 5.60 -7.41
N GLY A 212 -6.26 5.09 -6.39
CA GLY A 212 -6.57 3.69 -6.13
C GLY A 212 -6.72 3.39 -4.65
N PHE A 213 -6.52 2.12 -4.28
CA PHE A 213 -6.85 1.63 -2.94
C PHE A 213 -5.76 0.75 -2.34
N LEU A 214 -5.53 0.88 -1.03
CA LEU A 214 -4.84 -0.11 -0.20
C LEU A 214 -5.91 -0.89 0.57
N LEU A 215 -6.12 -2.16 0.18
CA LEU A 215 -7.23 -3.00 0.63
C LEU A 215 -6.76 -4.01 1.69
N GLY A 216 -7.47 -4.09 2.82
CA GLY A 216 -7.26 -5.09 3.86
C GLY A 216 -8.29 -6.22 3.79
N GLY A 217 -9.29 -6.21 4.67
CA GLY A 217 -10.22 -7.31 4.89
C GLY A 217 -10.96 -7.86 3.67
N ILE A 218 -11.27 -7.02 2.68
CA ILE A 218 -11.92 -7.48 1.44
C ILE A 218 -11.02 -8.39 0.62
N SER A 219 -9.70 -8.23 0.68
CA SER A 219 -8.75 -9.08 -0.06
C SER A 219 -8.80 -10.55 0.35
N LEU A 220 -9.37 -10.86 1.52
CA LEU A 220 -9.58 -12.22 2.01
C LEU A 220 -10.83 -12.90 1.43
N LYS A 221 -11.75 -12.12 0.85
CA LYS A 221 -12.98 -12.60 0.20
C LYS A 221 -12.74 -12.60 -1.31
N LEU A 222 -12.05 -13.64 -1.82
CA LEU A 222 -11.45 -13.65 -3.16
C LEU A 222 -12.45 -13.28 -4.27
N ASP A 223 -13.66 -13.83 -4.26
CA ASP A 223 -14.66 -13.52 -5.28
C ASP A 223 -15.03 -12.03 -5.30
N LYS A 224 -15.28 -11.44 -4.11
CA LYS A 224 -15.60 -10.02 -3.97
C LYS A 224 -14.42 -9.12 -4.28
N PHE A 225 -13.22 -9.53 -3.87
CA PHE A 225 -11.99 -8.81 -4.14
C PHE A 225 -11.70 -8.71 -5.63
N PHE A 226 -11.71 -9.84 -6.34
CA PHE A 226 -11.41 -9.84 -7.77
C PHE A 226 -12.51 -9.18 -8.59
N ALA A 227 -13.79 -9.32 -8.21
CA ALA A 227 -14.89 -8.57 -8.82
C ALA A 227 -14.72 -7.04 -8.61
N LEU A 228 -14.22 -6.60 -7.44
CA LEU A 228 -13.88 -5.20 -7.20
C LEU A 228 -12.73 -4.74 -8.12
N VAL A 229 -11.66 -5.54 -8.25
CA VAL A 229 -10.52 -5.22 -9.13
C VAL A 229 -10.99 -5.03 -10.57
N GLU A 230 -11.79 -5.97 -11.10
CA GLU A 230 -12.36 -5.86 -12.45
C GLU A 230 -13.33 -4.67 -12.57
N GLY A 231 -14.10 -4.39 -11.53
CA GLY A 231 -15.00 -3.23 -11.47
C GLY A 231 -14.26 -1.90 -11.48
N VAL A 232 -13.09 -1.80 -10.86
CA VAL A 232 -12.21 -0.61 -10.92
C VAL A 232 -11.55 -0.48 -12.29
N ASP A 233 -11.17 -1.59 -12.92
CA ASP A 233 -10.55 -1.62 -14.24
C ASP A 233 -11.49 -1.17 -15.36
N ASN A 234 -12.80 -1.35 -15.16
CA ASN A 234 -13.85 -0.99 -16.13
C ASN A 234 -14.48 0.39 -15.86
N ALA A 235 -14.05 1.13 -14.82
CA ALA A 235 -14.58 2.44 -14.44
C ALA A 235 -13.79 3.58 -15.10
#